data_4641696b52d0fd8a5fe4fd0765bec261
#
_entry.id   4641696b52d0fd8a5fe4fd0765bec261
#
_cell.length_a   1.000
_cell.length_b   1.000
_cell.length_c   1.000
_cell.angle_alpha   90.00
_cell.angle_beta   90.00
_cell.angle_gamma   90.00
#
_symmetry.space_group_name_H-M   'P 1'
#
loop_
_entity.id
_entity.type
_entity.pdbx_description
1 polymer ?
#
loop_
_entity_poly.entity_id
_entity_poly.type
_entity_poly.pdbx_seq_one_letter_code
_entity_poly.pdbx_strand_id
1 'polypeptide(L)'
;MKFDNEQLLKYIGACTSPYHTVDTSLQMLLDSGFTELNLDDEWQLDSGSYVVNVFGTTLFAFHIGKKPEHTLRIASAHTDFPAIRVKPNPITSVKGYTKLNVEMYGGLIENTWLDRPLGAAGTVVLKGENAFDVDSVLVDTKRPIAIVPNLAIHMNRSVNDGVKLNRQKEMLPILMMDRKEKENSSKSLNDPNNPSLFPESDIQYDEWTTFLADEVNCDPSEILSYEMTLYPTEQGCVLGTEGDFISAPRLDNLTSCFGVLSGIIQARKANADGVRCAILFDNEEVGSRTKQGGAGMLLPNLIKRVYDALGYSNQEMDSFISKGFMISSDVAHGLHPNYPEKNDITNIPTLNKGVALKIACSQSYAGDARAIAIVKGLCDECKANYQIYVNRSDIPGGSTVGSISSAMLPMRTMDVGLPLLAMHSARELMGANDQEQLNRLMNHFLGD
;
A
#
# COMPACT_ATOMS: atom_id res chain seq x y z
N MET A 1 -16.47 -7.28 -13.36
CA MET A 1 -16.09 -6.03 -12.68
C MET A 1 -15.58 -5.08 -13.75
N LYS A 2 -15.85 -3.78 -13.66
CA LYS A 2 -15.20 -2.74 -14.48
C LYS A 2 -13.96 -2.23 -13.75
N PHE A 3 -12.94 -1.81 -14.49
CA PHE A 3 -11.73 -1.19 -13.96
C PHE A 3 -11.63 0.24 -14.48
N ASP A 4 -12.55 1.09 -14.06
CA ASP A 4 -12.64 2.52 -14.41
C ASP A 4 -12.31 3.42 -13.21
N ASN A 5 -12.31 4.74 -13.41
CA ASN A 5 -11.96 5.71 -12.38
C ASN A 5 -12.90 5.68 -11.16
N GLU A 6 -14.17 5.37 -11.37
CA GLU A 6 -15.12 5.25 -10.26
C GLU A 6 -14.75 4.05 -9.35
N GLN A 7 -14.43 2.91 -9.97
CA GLN A 7 -14.00 1.73 -9.23
C GLN A 7 -12.62 1.90 -8.60
N LEU A 8 -11.70 2.62 -9.26
CA LEU A 8 -10.41 2.99 -8.67
C LEU A 8 -10.61 3.83 -7.39
N LEU A 9 -11.46 4.85 -7.43
CA LEU A 9 -11.72 5.69 -6.26
C LEU A 9 -12.39 4.91 -5.12
N LYS A 10 -13.28 3.96 -5.43
CA LYS A 10 -13.87 3.04 -4.45
C LYS A 10 -12.81 2.13 -3.82
N TYR A 11 -11.93 1.56 -4.65
CA TYR A 11 -10.82 0.72 -4.21
C TYR A 11 -9.88 1.50 -3.27
N ILE A 12 -9.43 2.69 -3.67
CA ILE A 12 -8.60 3.56 -2.82
C ILE A 12 -9.31 3.91 -1.51
N GLY A 13 -10.62 4.18 -1.56
CA GLY A 13 -11.42 4.48 -0.38
C GLY A 13 -11.51 3.32 0.62
N ALA A 14 -11.49 2.08 0.13
CA ALA A 14 -11.50 0.87 0.96
C ALA A 14 -10.10 0.48 1.47
N CYS A 15 -9.04 0.79 0.72
CA CYS A 15 -7.66 0.43 1.05
C CYS A 15 -7.01 1.44 2.02
N THR A 16 -7.47 1.49 3.26
CA THR A 16 -7.07 2.49 4.26
C THR A 16 -5.82 2.12 5.07
N SER A 17 -5.36 0.87 4.98
CA SER A 17 -4.07 0.36 5.46
C SER A 17 -3.59 -0.78 4.55
N PRO A 18 -2.32 -1.24 4.64
CA PRO A 18 -1.86 -2.42 3.88
C PRO A 18 -2.73 -3.66 4.12
N TYR A 19 -3.20 -3.88 5.34
CA TYR A 19 -4.14 -4.95 5.69
C TYR A 19 -5.46 -4.83 4.91
N HIS A 20 -6.05 -3.64 4.86
CA HIS A 20 -7.28 -3.38 4.11
C HIS A 20 -7.05 -3.44 2.58
N THR A 21 -5.84 -3.13 2.12
CA THR A 21 -5.48 -3.30 0.70
C THR A 21 -5.50 -4.77 0.32
N VAL A 22 -4.93 -5.64 1.16
CA VAL A 22 -4.94 -7.09 0.92
C VAL A 22 -6.35 -7.66 1.04
N ASP A 23 -7.10 -7.32 2.09
CA ASP A 23 -8.47 -7.80 2.29
C ASP A 23 -9.38 -7.41 1.12
N THR A 24 -9.37 -6.13 0.71
CA THR A 24 -10.15 -5.63 -0.42
C THR A 24 -9.75 -6.32 -1.74
N SER A 25 -8.44 -6.50 -1.96
CA SER A 25 -7.92 -7.16 -3.17
C SER A 25 -8.25 -8.66 -3.20
N LEU A 26 -8.13 -9.33 -2.06
CA LEU A 26 -8.52 -10.73 -1.88
C LEU A 26 -10.00 -10.93 -2.22
N GLN A 27 -10.87 -10.10 -1.64
CA GLN A 27 -12.32 -10.17 -1.92
C GLN A 27 -12.62 -9.97 -3.42
N MET A 28 -11.97 -9.00 -4.08
CA MET A 28 -12.11 -8.79 -5.54
C MET A 28 -11.72 -10.04 -6.36
N LEU A 29 -10.69 -10.76 -5.93
CA LEU A 29 -10.23 -11.98 -6.58
C LEU A 29 -11.19 -13.14 -6.32
N LEU A 30 -11.65 -13.34 -5.09
CA LEU A 30 -12.65 -14.35 -4.73
C LEU A 30 -13.95 -14.14 -5.51
N ASP A 31 -14.47 -12.92 -5.57
CA ASP A 31 -15.65 -12.57 -6.37
C ASP A 31 -15.43 -12.79 -7.88
N SER A 32 -14.17 -12.73 -8.32
CA SER A 32 -13.77 -13.05 -9.69
C SER A 32 -13.53 -14.55 -9.92
N GLY A 33 -13.73 -15.41 -8.91
CA GLY A 33 -13.66 -16.87 -8.96
C GLY A 33 -12.27 -17.45 -8.80
N PHE A 34 -11.39 -16.78 -8.07
CA PHE A 34 -10.15 -17.36 -7.56
C PHE A 34 -10.44 -18.24 -6.35
N THR A 35 -9.63 -19.26 -6.16
CA THR A 35 -9.66 -20.14 -4.98
C THR A 35 -8.58 -19.69 -4.00
N GLU A 36 -8.96 -19.43 -2.76
CA GLU A 36 -8.01 -19.11 -1.72
C GLU A 36 -7.23 -20.35 -1.28
N LEU A 37 -5.92 -20.21 -1.10
CA LEU A 37 -5.02 -21.21 -0.56
C LEU A 37 -4.38 -20.68 0.71
N ASN A 38 -4.22 -21.55 1.68
CA ASN A 38 -3.48 -21.23 2.89
C ASN A 38 -1.97 -21.44 2.66
N LEU A 39 -1.15 -20.52 3.19
CA LEU A 39 0.30 -20.63 3.11
C LEU A 39 0.85 -21.84 3.88
N ASP A 40 0.16 -22.29 4.93
CA ASP A 40 0.60 -23.40 5.78
C ASP A 40 0.23 -24.79 5.21
N ASP A 41 -0.71 -24.84 4.23
CA ASP A 41 -1.17 -26.11 3.65
C ASP A 41 -0.25 -26.62 2.53
N GLU A 42 -0.27 -27.91 2.27
CA GLU A 42 0.32 -28.50 1.08
C GLU A 42 -0.58 -28.21 -0.14
N TRP A 43 -0.03 -27.57 -1.18
CA TRP A 43 -0.81 -27.21 -2.36
C TRP A 43 -0.94 -28.36 -3.34
N GLN A 44 -2.16 -28.63 -3.75
CA GLN A 44 -2.49 -29.51 -4.86
C GLN A 44 -3.09 -28.64 -5.98
N LEU A 45 -2.34 -28.46 -7.06
CA LEU A 45 -2.67 -27.50 -8.10
C LEU A 45 -3.00 -28.17 -9.43
N ASP A 46 -4.09 -27.72 -10.02
CA ASP A 46 -4.48 -28.00 -11.39
C ASP A 46 -4.57 -26.68 -12.18
N SER A 47 -4.96 -26.76 -13.47
CA SER A 47 -5.33 -25.56 -14.24
C SER A 47 -6.47 -24.83 -13.52
N GLY A 48 -6.22 -23.58 -13.14
CA GLY A 48 -7.14 -22.79 -12.30
C GLY A 48 -6.55 -21.46 -11.87
N SER A 49 -7.26 -20.77 -11.00
CA SER A 49 -6.83 -19.47 -10.46
C SER A 49 -6.90 -19.49 -8.96
N TYR A 50 -5.83 -19.07 -8.35
CA TYR A 50 -5.59 -19.19 -6.91
C TYR A 50 -5.09 -17.88 -6.33
N VAL A 51 -5.35 -17.68 -5.05
CA VAL A 51 -4.87 -16.51 -4.29
C VAL A 51 -4.41 -16.93 -2.91
N VAL A 52 -3.37 -16.27 -2.41
CA VAL A 52 -2.79 -16.50 -1.08
C VAL A 52 -2.66 -15.15 -0.38
N ASN A 53 -3.29 -15.03 0.79
CA ASN A 53 -3.01 -13.94 1.72
C ASN A 53 -1.72 -14.26 2.47
N VAL A 54 -0.70 -13.40 2.34
CA VAL A 54 0.61 -13.63 2.95
C VAL A 54 0.82 -12.63 4.09
N PHE A 55 0.74 -13.12 5.31
CA PHE A 55 0.90 -12.34 6.55
C PHE A 55 -0.02 -11.13 6.69
N GLY A 56 -1.15 -11.12 5.99
CA GLY A 56 -2.16 -10.07 6.07
C GLY A 56 -1.88 -8.79 5.27
N THR A 57 -0.66 -8.58 4.77
CA THR A 57 -0.26 -7.33 4.10
C THR A 57 0.39 -7.51 2.73
N THR A 58 0.67 -8.74 2.31
CA THR A 58 1.11 -9.11 0.96
C THR A 58 0.11 -10.08 0.34
N LEU A 59 -0.18 -9.92 -0.94
CA LEU A 59 -1.10 -10.79 -1.68
C LEU A 59 -0.39 -11.43 -2.87
N PHE A 60 -0.52 -12.74 -3.01
CA PHE A 60 -0.02 -13.48 -4.17
C PHE A 60 -1.18 -14.17 -4.87
N ALA A 61 -1.45 -13.79 -6.11
CA ALA A 61 -2.47 -14.41 -6.95
C ALA A 61 -1.84 -15.01 -8.21
N PHE A 62 -2.34 -16.16 -8.67
CA PHE A 62 -1.83 -16.77 -9.87
C PHE A 62 -2.91 -17.55 -10.63
N HIS A 63 -2.73 -17.62 -11.94
CA HIS A 63 -3.52 -18.42 -12.87
C HIS A 63 -2.61 -19.42 -13.55
N ILE A 64 -3.05 -20.69 -13.58
CA ILE A 64 -2.38 -21.82 -14.24
C ILE A 64 -3.22 -22.20 -15.46
N GLY A 65 -2.68 -21.97 -16.65
CA GLY A 65 -3.28 -22.39 -17.90
C GLY A 65 -3.09 -23.88 -18.17
N LYS A 66 -3.57 -24.34 -19.34
CA LYS A 66 -3.47 -25.77 -19.75
C LYS A 66 -2.04 -26.25 -20.00
N LYS A 67 -1.12 -25.29 -20.28
CA LYS A 67 0.30 -25.56 -20.59
C LYS A 67 1.17 -24.70 -19.71
N PRO A 68 1.36 -25.05 -18.44
CA PRO A 68 2.12 -24.25 -17.48
C PRO A 68 3.56 -23.97 -17.90
N GLU A 69 4.14 -24.88 -18.71
CA GLU A 69 5.51 -24.79 -19.23
C GLU A 69 5.73 -23.72 -20.31
N HIS A 70 4.66 -23.17 -20.90
CA HIS A 70 4.77 -22.26 -22.03
C HIS A 70 5.43 -20.93 -21.66
N THR A 71 4.91 -20.27 -20.64
CA THR A 71 5.43 -18.94 -20.24
C THR A 71 5.18 -18.71 -18.75
N LEU A 72 6.10 -17.97 -18.11
CA LEU A 72 5.90 -17.37 -16.81
C LEU A 72 5.86 -15.85 -16.96
N ARG A 73 4.77 -15.21 -16.54
CA ARG A 73 4.64 -13.75 -16.50
C ARG A 73 4.23 -13.31 -15.11
N ILE A 74 4.91 -12.31 -14.57
CA ILE A 74 4.67 -11.79 -13.23
C ILE A 74 4.40 -10.29 -13.32
N ALA A 75 3.34 -9.81 -12.70
CA ALA A 75 3.12 -8.39 -12.43
C ALA A 75 3.24 -8.14 -10.94
N SER A 76 3.96 -7.09 -10.54
CA SER A 76 4.14 -6.71 -9.13
C SER A 76 3.75 -5.26 -8.88
N ALA A 77 3.29 -4.97 -7.65
CA ALA A 77 3.03 -3.66 -7.08
C ALA A 77 3.25 -3.72 -5.58
N HIS A 78 2.98 -2.63 -4.83
CA HIS A 78 3.03 -2.66 -3.36
C HIS A 78 1.75 -2.15 -2.72
N THR A 79 1.44 -2.69 -1.53
CA THR A 79 0.21 -2.44 -0.76
C THR A 79 0.33 -1.29 0.21
N ASP A 80 1.56 -1.00 0.64
CA ASP A 80 1.88 0.03 1.62
C ASP A 80 2.00 1.41 0.97
N PHE A 81 2.00 2.43 1.78
CA PHE A 81 2.07 3.83 1.38
C PHE A 81 2.57 4.68 2.55
N PRO A 82 3.14 5.89 2.30
CA PRO A 82 3.55 6.80 3.36
C PRO A 82 2.39 7.17 4.28
N ALA A 83 2.60 7.02 5.60
CA ALA A 83 1.54 7.20 6.58
C ALA A 83 2.07 7.55 7.98
N ILE A 84 1.17 7.91 8.88
CA ILE A 84 1.45 8.15 10.30
C ILE A 84 1.04 6.90 11.08
N ARG A 85 2.00 6.16 11.66
CA ARG A 85 1.75 4.98 12.49
C ARG A 85 1.64 5.32 13.96
N VAL A 86 0.68 4.73 14.64
CA VAL A 86 0.51 4.83 16.09
C VAL A 86 1.51 3.90 16.78
N LYS A 87 2.31 4.45 17.70
CA LYS A 87 3.30 3.68 18.47
C LYS A 87 2.63 2.88 19.59
N PRO A 88 3.31 1.84 20.12
CA PRO A 88 2.91 1.24 21.40
C PRO A 88 2.90 2.30 22.53
N ASN A 89 1.95 2.18 23.47
CA ASN A 89 1.74 3.14 24.55
C ASN A 89 1.63 4.60 24.04
N PRO A 90 0.65 4.92 23.19
CA PRO A 90 0.67 6.12 22.39
C PRO A 90 0.18 7.37 23.13
N ILE A 91 -0.44 7.23 24.28
CA ILE A 91 -1.13 8.35 24.95
C ILE A 91 -0.12 9.30 25.62
N THR A 92 -0.23 10.57 25.28
CA THR A 92 0.48 11.66 25.96
C THR A 92 -0.47 12.81 26.26
N SER A 93 -0.42 13.35 27.47
CA SER A 93 -1.28 14.49 27.89
C SER A 93 -0.47 15.76 28.07
N VAL A 94 -0.93 16.87 27.50
CA VAL A 94 -0.31 18.18 27.61
C VAL A 94 -1.38 19.24 27.76
N LYS A 95 -1.39 19.93 28.93
CA LYS A 95 -2.27 21.10 29.16
C LYS A 95 -3.74 20.85 28.81
N GLY A 96 -4.29 19.72 29.22
CA GLY A 96 -5.69 19.36 28.97
C GLY A 96 -6.00 18.78 27.61
N TYR A 97 -4.97 18.46 26.79
CA TYR A 97 -5.10 17.76 25.52
C TYR A 97 -4.49 16.37 25.62
N THR A 98 -5.18 15.37 25.12
CA THR A 98 -4.65 14.03 24.89
C THR A 98 -4.19 13.92 23.43
N LYS A 99 -2.93 13.50 23.22
CA LYS A 99 -2.31 13.32 21.91
C LYS A 99 -1.82 11.90 21.73
N LEU A 100 -1.67 11.49 20.46
CA LEU A 100 -1.05 10.23 20.09
C LEU A 100 0.44 10.43 19.84
N ASN A 101 1.27 9.55 20.42
CA ASN A 101 2.66 9.38 20.04
C ASN A 101 2.72 8.51 18.78
N VAL A 102 3.32 9.02 17.73
CA VAL A 102 3.31 8.42 16.39
C VAL A 102 4.69 8.36 15.78
N GLU A 103 4.83 7.58 14.72
CA GLU A 103 6.01 7.46 13.88
C GLU A 103 5.63 7.64 12.41
N MET A 104 6.50 8.30 11.65
CA MET A 104 6.31 8.46 10.21
C MET A 104 6.79 7.19 9.51
N TYR A 105 5.90 6.57 8.75
CA TYR A 105 6.17 5.43 7.90
C TYR A 105 6.41 5.91 6.46
N GLY A 106 7.58 5.58 5.89
CA GLY A 106 7.96 6.07 4.56
C GLY A 106 8.38 7.54 4.52
N GLY A 107 8.43 8.10 3.34
CA GLY A 107 8.94 9.43 3.04
C GLY A 107 7.86 10.50 2.89
N LEU A 108 7.06 10.80 3.93
CA LEU A 108 5.94 11.74 3.86
C LEU A 108 6.36 13.17 3.51
N ILE A 109 5.51 13.88 2.75
CA ILE A 109 5.52 15.34 2.69
C ILE A 109 4.72 15.86 3.90
N GLU A 110 5.39 16.07 5.03
CA GLU A 110 4.80 16.24 6.37
C GLU A 110 3.78 17.38 6.46
N ASN A 111 4.07 18.54 5.85
CA ASN A 111 3.18 19.70 5.88
C ASN A 111 1.81 19.46 5.23
N THR A 112 1.68 18.46 4.37
CA THR A 112 0.41 18.12 3.71
C THR A 112 -0.56 17.37 4.63
N TRP A 113 -0.06 16.87 5.75
CA TRP A 113 -0.83 16.16 6.77
C TRP A 113 -1.42 17.07 7.84
N LEU A 114 -0.93 18.30 7.91
CA LEU A 114 -1.46 19.29 8.86
C LEU A 114 -2.90 19.68 8.49
N ASP A 115 -3.70 19.95 9.52
CA ASP A 115 -5.10 20.42 9.45
C ASP A 115 -6.08 19.44 8.78
N ARG A 116 -5.65 18.20 8.47
CA ARG A 116 -6.54 17.20 7.88
C ARG A 116 -7.24 16.38 8.96
N PRO A 117 -8.54 16.09 8.78
CA PRO A 117 -9.23 15.12 9.61
C PRO A 117 -8.71 13.71 9.31
N LEU A 118 -8.22 13.02 10.34
CA LEU A 118 -7.59 11.72 10.25
C LEU A 118 -8.45 10.64 10.89
N GLY A 119 -8.68 9.55 10.16
CA GLY A 119 -9.18 8.27 10.68
C GLY A 119 -8.01 7.35 11.06
N ALA A 120 -8.31 6.19 11.60
CA ALA A 120 -7.33 5.13 11.88
C ALA A 120 -7.79 3.80 11.28
N ALA A 121 -6.84 3.07 10.70
CA ALA A 121 -7.08 1.74 10.15
C ALA A 121 -5.87 0.82 10.36
N GLY A 122 -6.11 -0.48 10.45
CA GLY A 122 -5.06 -1.46 10.66
C GLY A 122 -5.60 -2.77 11.23
N THR A 123 -4.80 -3.40 12.08
CA THR A 123 -5.19 -4.64 12.75
C THR A 123 -5.00 -4.54 14.26
N VAL A 124 -5.89 -5.20 14.99
CA VAL A 124 -5.80 -5.45 16.43
C VAL A 124 -5.63 -6.94 16.64
N VAL A 125 -4.65 -7.33 17.44
CA VAL A 125 -4.39 -8.73 17.76
C VAL A 125 -4.94 -9.04 19.15
N LEU A 126 -5.83 -10.01 19.20
CA LEU A 126 -6.52 -10.47 20.40
C LEU A 126 -5.89 -11.74 20.94
N LYS A 127 -6.12 -11.97 22.22
CA LYS A 127 -5.71 -13.17 22.92
C LYS A 127 -6.47 -14.39 22.39
N GLY A 128 -5.73 -15.39 21.92
CA GLY A 128 -6.26 -16.69 21.51
C GLY A 128 -6.05 -17.78 22.56
N GLU A 129 -6.11 -19.03 22.13
CA GLU A 129 -6.01 -20.20 23.03
C GLU A 129 -4.60 -20.36 23.63
N ASN A 130 -3.56 -19.96 22.90
CA ASN A 130 -2.17 -20.01 23.37
C ASN A 130 -1.31 -18.92 22.70
N ALA A 131 -0.04 -18.83 23.06
CA ALA A 131 0.86 -17.78 22.60
C ALA A 131 1.14 -17.76 21.07
N PHE A 132 0.89 -18.85 20.36
CA PHE A 132 1.07 -18.97 18.91
C PHE A 132 -0.24 -18.95 18.14
N ASP A 133 -1.37 -19.00 18.85
CA ASP A 133 -2.71 -19.02 18.30
C ASP A 133 -3.43 -17.74 18.76
N VAL A 134 -3.23 -16.68 18.03
CA VAL A 134 -3.78 -15.34 18.29
C VAL A 134 -4.74 -14.94 17.19
N ASP A 135 -5.82 -14.26 17.56
CA ASP A 135 -6.79 -13.75 16.61
C ASP A 135 -6.42 -12.33 16.14
N SER A 136 -6.64 -12.04 14.88
CA SER A 136 -6.42 -10.70 14.31
C SER A 136 -7.71 -10.15 13.72
N VAL A 137 -8.08 -8.93 14.12
CA VAL A 137 -9.29 -8.24 13.66
C VAL A 137 -8.91 -6.96 12.93
N LEU A 138 -9.45 -6.76 11.73
CA LEU A 138 -9.28 -5.51 11.00
C LEU A 138 -10.12 -4.40 11.62
N VAL A 139 -9.52 -3.22 11.74
CA VAL A 139 -10.18 -2.02 12.26
C VAL A 139 -10.04 -0.90 11.25
N ASP A 140 -11.16 -0.26 10.92
CA ASP A 140 -11.21 1.00 10.18
C ASP A 140 -12.28 1.88 10.78
N THR A 141 -11.88 3.01 11.37
CA THR A 141 -12.80 3.91 12.04
C THR A 141 -13.83 4.56 11.10
N LYS A 142 -13.53 4.66 9.81
CA LYS A 142 -14.38 5.29 8.77
C LYS A 142 -14.88 6.68 9.11
N ARG A 143 -14.36 7.27 10.18
CA ARG A 143 -14.65 8.62 10.67
C ARG A 143 -13.37 9.29 11.15
N PRO A 144 -13.31 10.62 11.13
CA PRO A 144 -12.17 11.33 11.69
C PRO A 144 -12.14 11.20 13.23
N ILE A 145 -10.97 10.88 13.77
CA ILE A 145 -10.73 10.72 15.21
C ILE A 145 -9.57 11.58 15.72
N ALA A 146 -8.71 12.08 14.83
CA ALA A 146 -7.52 12.83 15.19
C ALA A 146 -7.22 13.93 14.17
N ILE A 147 -6.38 14.88 14.57
CA ILE A 147 -5.90 15.96 13.71
C ILE A 147 -4.52 16.45 14.19
N VAL A 148 -3.63 16.82 13.24
CA VAL A 148 -2.39 17.54 13.53
C VAL A 148 -2.60 19.02 13.16
N PRO A 149 -2.90 19.90 14.10
CA PRO A 149 -3.20 21.29 13.78
C PRO A 149 -1.93 22.10 13.51
N ASN A 150 -1.98 22.97 12.50
CA ASN A 150 -0.97 24.00 12.30
C ASN A 150 -0.93 25.00 13.46
N LEU A 151 0.24 25.60 13.67
CA LEU A 151 0.35 26.78 14.50
C LEU A 151 -0.18 28.00 13.72
N ALA A 152 -1.05 28.79 14.37
CA ALA A 152 -1.62 29.98 13.74
C ALA A 152 -0.53 30.92 13.21
N ILE A 153 -0.76 31.53 12.03
CA ILE A 153 0.21 32.41 11.37
C ILE A 153 0.71 33.57 12.28
N HIS A 154 -0.15 34.03 13.18
CA HIS A 154 0.22 35.11 14.14
C HIS A 154 1.30 34.67 15.14
N MET A 155 1.42 33.36 15.37
CA MET A 155 2.41 32.75 16.27
C MET A 155 3.63 32.17 15.50
N ASN A 156 3.51 32.04 14.17
CA ASN A 156 4.56 31.54 13.28
C ASN A 156 4.55 32.30 11.95
N ARG A 157 5.06 33.51 11.94
CA ARG A 157 5.00 34.41 10.75
C ARG A 157 5.85 33.95 9.58
N SER A 158 6.84 33.06 9.83
CA SER A 158 7.71 32.49 8.80
C SER A 158 7.19 31.18 8.21
N VAL A 159 5.97 30.75 8.54
CA VAL A 159 5.41 29.46 8.07
C VAL A 159 5.44 29.32 6.54
N ASN A 160 5.24 30.43 5.80
CA ASN A 160 5.26 30.44 4.34
C ASN A 160 6.67 30.48 3.73
N ASP A 161 7.73 30.69 4.54
CA ASP A 161 9.12 30.65 4.10
C ASP A 161 9.70 29.21 4.14
N GLY A 162 8.88 28.25 4.56
CA GLY A 162 9.23 26.84 4.75
C GLY A 162 9.65 26.56 6.20
N VAL A 163 8.88 25.72 6.86
CA VAL A 163 9.15 25.29 8.25
C VAL A 163 9.52 23.82 8.27
N LYS A 164 10.69 23.51 8.83
CA LYS A 164 11.06 22.12 9.12
C LYS A 164 10.28 21.65 10.34
N LEU A 165 9.39 20.69 10.14
CA LEU A 165 8.61 20.08 11.21
C LEU A 165 9.47 19.07 11.99
N ASN A 166 9.34 19.06 13.31
CA ASN A 166 9.93 18.02 14.15
C ASN A 166 8.88 16.96 14.42
N ARG A 167 9.15 15.73 13.92
CA ARG A 167 8.23 14.60 13.99
C ARG A 167 7.76 14.26 15.41
N GLN A 168 8.65 14.42 16.41
CA GLN A 168 8.34 14.10 17.81
C GLN A 168 7.59 15.23 18.55
N LYS A 169 7.52 16.44 17.99
CA LYS A 169 6.92 17.62 18.66
C LYS A 169 5.70 18.16 17.91
N GLU A 170 5.90 18.47 16.61
CA GLU A 170 4.89 19.15 15.80
C GLU A 170 3.93 18.21 15.09
N MET A 171 4.31 16.92 14.91
CA MET A 171 3.52 15.94 14.15
C MET A 171 2.67 15.01 15.03
N LEU A 172 2.54 15.26 16.33
CA LEU A 172 1.72 14.44 17.24
C LEU A 172 0.24 14.83 17.13
N PRO A 173 -0.64 13.93 16.64
CA PRO A 173 -2.06 14.23 16.48
C PRO A 173 -2.76 14.46 17.81
N ILE A 174 -3.67 15.41 17.86
CA ILE A 174 -4.62 15.57 18.96
C ILE A 174 -5.74 14.55 18.78
N LEU A 175 -6.01 13.77 19.82
CA LEU A 175 -7.06 12.76 19.86
C LEU A 175 -8.33 13.32 20.54
N MET A 176 -8.18 13.91 21.72
CA MET A 176 -9.31 14.43 22.51
C MET A 176 -8.85 15.44 23.59
N MET A 177 -9.81 16.04 24.28
CA MET A 177 -9.55 16.77 25.50
C MET A 177 -9.34 15.80 26.67
N ASP A 178 -8.36 16.10 27.53
CA ASP A 178 -8.08 15.29 28.72
C ASP A 178 -9.30 15.29 29.67
N ARG A 179 -9.79 14.11 29.98
CA ARG A 179 -10.98 13.94 30.85
C ARG A 179 -10.62 13.87 32.34
N LYS A 180 -9.35 13.62 32.68
CA LYS A 180 -8.92 13.47 34.10
C LYS A 180 -9.05 14.73 34.92
N GLU A 181 -9.03 15.92 34.31
CA GLU A 181 -9.30 17.18 35.02
C GLU A 181 -10.77 17.34 35.45
N LYS A 182 -11.74 16.71 34.78
CA LYS A 182 -13.16 16.77 35.15
C LYS A 182 -13.53 15.87 36.35
N GLU A 183 -12.88 14.74 36.51
CA GLU A 183 -13.15 13.83 37.62
C GLU A 183 -12.54 14.32 38.94
N ASN A 184 -11.36 14.96 38.89
CA ASN A 184 -10.75 15.57 40.08
C ASN A 184 -11.48 16.80 40.62
N SER A 185 -12.33 17.45 39.81
CA SER A 185 -13.17 18.56 40.23
C SER A 185 -14.52 18.12 40.85
N SER A 186 -14.88 16.85 40.69
CA SER A 186 -16.18 16.32 41.21
C SER A 186 -16.02 15.32 42.34
N LYS A 187 -14.82 14.86 42.71
CA LYS A 187 -14.63 14.04 43.89
C LYS A 187 -14.30 14.93 45.11
N SER A 188 -15.33 15.29 45.83
CA SER A 188 -15.21 15.75 47.22
C SER A 188 -14.53 14.63 48.02
N LEU A 189 -13.29 14.87 48.43
CA LEU A 189 -12.57 14.03 49.40
C LEU A 189 -13.24 14.17 50.74
N ASN A 190 -14.28 13.36 51.04
CA ASN A 190 -14.73 13.02 52.37
C ASN A 190 -16.10 12.30 52.33
N ASP A 191 -16.05 11.03 51.98
CA ASP A 191 -17.09 10.10 52.40
C ASP A 191 -16.46 9.01 53.29
N PRO A 192 -16.66 9.06 54.64
CA PRO A 192 -16.09 8.07 55.55
C PRO A 192 -16.73 6.69 55.49
N ASN A 193 -17.69 6.44 54.62
CA ASN A 193 -18.55 5.26 54.63
C ASN A 193 -18.41 4.38 53.37
N ASN A 194 -17.29 4.44 52.63
CA ASN A 194 -17.06 3.49 51.55
C ASN A 194 -15.90 2.50 51.88
N PRO A 195 -16.19 1.32 52.47
CA PRO A 195 -15.21 0.28 52.69
C PRO A 195 -15.18 -0.68 51.48
N SER A 196 -14.60 -0.31 50.36
CA SER A 196 -14.11 -1.32 49.43
C SER A 196 -12.69 -1.75 49.85
N LEU A 197 -12.64 -2.77 50.70
CA LEU A 197 -11.44 -3.38 51.31
C LEU A 197 -10.78 -4.46 50.41
N PHE A 198 -10.98 -4.40 49.09
CA PHE A 198 -10.26 -5.24 48.15
C PHE A 198 -9.80 -4.36 46.98
N PRO A 199 -8.49 -4.27 46.74
CA PRO A 199 -8.06 -3.77 45.46
C PRO A 199 -8.44 -4.84 44.45
N GLU A 200 -9.53 -4.64 43.72
CA GLU A 200 -9.65 -5.13 42.36
C GLU A 200 -8.38 -4.65 41.64
N SER A 201 -7.71 -5.54 40.94
CA SER A 201 -6.52 -5.22 40.16
C SER A 201 -6.91 -4.19 39.12
N ASP A 202 -6.84 -2.90 39.46
CA ASP A 202 -7.08 -1.77 38.57
C ASP A 202 -5.93 -1.71 37.55
N ILE A 203 -5.90 -2.65 36.63
CA ILE A 203 -5.15 -2.49 35.38
C ILE A 203 -5.94 -1.41 34.61
N GLN A 204 -5.53 -0.16 34.77
CA GLN A 204 -6.10 0.95 34.03
C GLN A 204 -5.50 0.93 32.63
N TYR A 205 -6.28 0.51 31.63
CA TYR A 205 -5.91 0.59 30.22
C TYR A 205 -5.89 2.07 29.79
N ASP A 206 -5.00 2.40 28.85
CA ASP A 206 -4.94 3.74 28.29
C ASP A 206 -6.18 4.01 27.38
N GLU A 207 -6.40 5.28 27.09
CA GLU A 207 -7.56 5.73 26.30
C GLU A 207 -7.54 5.16 24.87
N TRP A 208 -6.36 4.85 24.32
CA TRP A 208 -6.24 4.25 22.98
C TRP A 208 -6.62 2.78 22.98
N THR A 209 -6.14 2.01 23.95
CA THR A 209 -6.51 0.60 24.11
C THR A 209 -7.99 0.44 24.36
N THR A 210 -8.58 1.29 25.23
CA THR A 210 -10.02 1.32 25.48
C THR A 210 -10.80 1.66 24.21
N PHE A 211 -10.33 2.67 23.44
CA PHE A 211 -10.95 3.03 22.15
C PHE A 211 -10.91 1.86 21.15
N LEU A 212 -9.78 1.16 21.01
CA LEU A 212 -9.68 0.00 20.12
C LEU A 212 -10.60 -1.14 20.57
N ALA A 213 -10.71 -1.39 21.88
CA ALA A 213 -11.62 -2.40 22.43
C ALA A 213 -13.09 -2.10 22.09
N ASP A 214 -13.49 -0.84 22.16
CA ASP A 214 -14.82 -0.40 21.73
C ASP A 214 -15.04 -0.65 20.22
N GLU A 215 -14.03 -0.36 19.36
CA GLU A 215 -14.13 -0.55 17.91
C GLU A 215 -14.28 -2.02 17.53
N VAL A 216 -13.64 -2.95 18.25
CA VAL A 216 -13.70 -4.41 17.96
C VAL A 216 -14.70 -5.14 18.86
N ASN A 217 -15.37 -4.45 19.79
CA ASN A 217 -16.34 -4.99 20.74
C ASN A 217 -15.76 -6.14 21.59
N CYS A 218 -14.63 -5.89 22.23
CA CYS A 218 -13.98 -6.83 23.16
C CYS A 218 -13.62 -6.14 24.50
N ASP A 219 -13.17 -6.93 25.49
CA ASP A 219 -12.58 -6.37 26.71
C ASP A 219 -11.16 -5.84 26.41
N PRO A 220 -10.76 -4.65 26.93
CA PRO A 220 -9.41 -4.12 26.72
C PRO A 220 -8.29 -5.10 27.12
N SER A 221 -8.54 -6.01 28.07
CA SER A 221 -7.57 -7.05 28.50
C SER A 221 -7.32 -8.14 27.45
N GLU A 222 -8.16 -8.25 26.44
CA GLU A 222 -8.02 -9.19 25.35
C GLU A 222 -7.07 -8.68 24.26
N ILE A 223 -6.81 -7.36 24.20
CA ILE A 223 -5.92 -6.74 23.21
C ILE A 223 -4.46 -6.99 23.62
N LEU A 224 -3.74 -7.76 22.81
CA LEU A 224 -2.31 -8.04 23.02
C LEU A 224 -1.39 -7.05 22.30
N SER A 225 -1.79 -6.64 21.10
CA SER A 225 -1.04 -5.69 20.28
C SER A 225 -1.91 -5.10 19.17
N TYR A 226 -1.37 -4.14 18.44
CA TYR A 226 -2.01 -3.55 17.26
C TYR A 226 -0.97 -3.01 16.27
N GLU A 227 -1.35 -2.92 15.01
CA GLU A 227 -0.69 -2.10 14.00
C GLU A 227 -1.72 -1.15 13.38
N MET A 228 -1.71 0.12 13.83
CA MET A 228 -2.68 1.13 13.42
C MET A 228 -2.00 2.27 12.68
N THR A 229 -2.58 2.65 11.55
CA THR A 229 -2.13 3.74 10.69
C THR A 229 -3.21 4.82 10.64
N LEU A 230 -2.82 6.08 10.81
CA LEU A 230 -3.71 7.21 10.58
C LEU A 230 -3.74 7.53 9.07
N TYR A 231 -4.93 7.87 8.57
CA TYR A 231 -5.15 8.19 7.17
C TYR A 231 -6.10 9.40 7.01
N PRO A 232 -5.93 10.24 5.95
CA PRO A 232 -6.89 11.29 5.64
C PRO A 232 -8.26 10.71 5.27
N THR A 233 -9.33 11.16 5.94
CA THR A 233 -10.69 10.66 5.70
C THR A 233 -11.37 11.28 4.48
N GLU A 234 -10.74 12.27 3.86
CA GLU A 234 -11.22 12.93 2.66
C GLU A 234 -11.18 11.98 1.46
N GLN A 235 -12.34 11.78 0.83
CA GLN A 235 -12.47 10.89 -0.32
C GLN A 235 -11.74 11.42 -1.56
N GLY A 236 -11.24 10.50 -2.40
CA GLY A 236 -10.72 10.85 -3.71
C GLY A 236 -11.81 11.40 -4.63
N CYS A 237 -11.44 12.23 -5.59
CA CYS A 237 -12.37 12.83 -6.54
C CYS A 237 -11.73 13.03 -7.91
N VAL A 238 -12.60 13.08 -8.95
CA VAL A 238 -12.24 13.62 -10.25
C VAL A 238 -12.35 15.14 -10.18
N LEU A 239 -11.39 15.87 -10.74
CA LEU A 239 -11.35 17.32 -10.72
C LEU A 239 -10.84 17.90 -12.05
N GLY A 240 -10.93 19.23 -12.18
CA GLY A 240 -10.68 19.95 -13.43
C GLY A 240 -11.99 20.30 -14.13
N THR A 241 -12.00 21.35 -14.93
CA THR A 241 -13.20 21.81 -15.66
C THR A 241 -13.74 20.75 -16.64
N GLU A 242 -12.85 19.91 -17.16
CA GLU A 242 -13.16 18.82 -18.10
C GLU A 242 -12.98 17.42 -17.44
N GLY A 243 -12.71 17.35 -16.13
CA GLY A 243 -12.49 16.09 -15.44
C GLY A 243 -11.14 15.43 -15.77
N ASP A 244 -10.11 16.21 -16.06
CA ASP A 244 -8.81 15.72 -16.52
C ASP A 244 -7.97 15.02 -15.45
N PHE A 245 -8.31 15.21 -14.18
CA PHE A 245 -7.47 14.76 -13.08
C PHE A 245 -8.23 13.92 -12.06
N ILE A 246 -7.50 13.06 -11.40
CA ILE A 246 -7.92 12.37 -10.17
C ILE A 246 -7.04 12.90 -9.04
N SER A 247 -7.66 13.37 -7.96
CA SER A 247 -6.99 13.70 -6.72
C SER A 247 -7.46 12.77 -5.62
N ALA A 248 -6.54 11.99 -5.07
CA ALA A 248 -6.83 11.03 -4.01
C ALA A 248 -5.59 10.82 -3.12
N PRO A 249 -5.75 10.35 -1.89
CA PRO A 249 -4.64 9.81 -1.13
C PRO A 249 -4.20 8.47 -1.70
N ARG A 250 -2.96 8.06 -1.46
CA ARG A 250 -2.45 6.69 -1.72
C ARG A 250 -2.54 6.25 -3.20
N LEU A 251 -2.47 7.18 -4.16
CA LEU A 251 -2.31 6.83 -5.58
C LEU A 251 -1.04 6.02 -5.77
N ASP A 252 0.00 6.38 -5.07
CA ASP A 252 1.18 5.60 -4.76
C ASP A 252 0.86 4.61 -3.62
N ASN A 253 0.74 3.29 -3.87
CA ASN A 253 0.82 2.60 -5.17
C ASN A 253 -0.49 1.82 -5.47
N LEU A 254 -1.63 2.28 -4.92
CA LEU A 254 -2.93 1.62 -5.12
C LEU A 254 -3.40 1.64 -6.58
N THR A 255 -2.95 2.61 -7.38
CA THR A 255 -3.18 2.64 -8.83
C THR A 255 -2.56 1.45 -9.53
N SER A 256 -1.32 1.09 -9.15
CA SER A 256 -0.63 -0.08 -9.68
C SER A 256 -1.24 -1.39 -9.16
N CYS A 257 -1.59 -1.46 -7.88
CA CYS A 257 -2.34 -2.61 -7.34
C CYS A 257 -3.61 -2.88 -8.13
N PHE A 258 -4.40 -1.84 -8.38
CA PHE A 258 -5.63 -1.92 -9.16
C PHE A 258 -5.39 -2.39 -10.61
N GLY A 259 -4.32 -1.90 -11.26
CA GLY A 259 -3.92 -2.34 -12.60
C GLY A 259 -3.47 -3.80 -12.63
N VAL A 260 -2.66 -4.24 -11.67
CA VAL A 260 -2.18 -5.62 -11.54
C VAL A 260 -3.35 -6.57 -11.29
N LEU A 261 -4.29 -6.21 -10.42
CA LEU A 261 -5.52 -6.98 -10.18
C LEU A 261 -6.38 -7.10 -11.44
N SER A 262 -6.51 -6.03 -12.22
CA SER A 262 -7.19 -6.08 -13.52
C SER A 262 -6.56 -7.13 -14.44
N GLY A 263 -5.23 -7.13 -14.54
CA GLY A 263 -4.48 -8.05 -15.39
C GLY A 263 -4.64 -9.51 -14.99
N ILE A 264 -4.53 -9.84 -13.70
CA ILE A 264 -4.65 -11.25 -13.26
C ILE A 264 -6.09 -11.77 -13.35
N ILE A 265 -7.08 -10.91 -13.15
CA ILE A 265 -8.48 -11.26 -13.39
C ILE A 265 -8.74 -11.50 -14.89
N GLN A 266 -8.08 -10.72 -15.77
CA GLN A 266 -8.16 -10.93 -17.21
C GLN A 266 -7.50 -12.25 -17.64
N ALA A 267 -6.34 -12.62 -17.04
CA ALA A 267 -5.70 -13.91 -17.29
C ALA A 267 -6.66 -15.10 -17.06
N ARG A 268 -7.39 -15.07 -15.95
CA ARG A 268 -8.42 -16.05 -15.63
C ARG A 268 -9.55 -16.06 -16.67
N LYS A 269 -10.05 -14.89 -17.04
CA LYS A 269 -11.16 -14.77 -18.01
C LYS A 269 -10.79 -15.28 -19.40
N ALA A 270 -9.58 -14.97 -19.84
CA ALA A 270 -9.03 -15.41 -21.11
C ALA A 270 -8.58 -16.89 -21.09
N ASN A 271 -8.46 -17.49 -19.89
CA ASN A 271 -7.85 -18.81 -19.69
C ASN A 271 -6.44 -18.87 -20.32
N ALA A 272 -5.61 -17.85 -19.98
CA ALA A 272 -4.29 -17.65 -20.54
C ALA A 272 -3.38 -18.88 -20.30
N ASP A 273 -2.62 -19.28 -21.32
CA ASP A 273 -1.65 -20.39 -21.19
C ASP A 273 -0.44 -19.96 -20.35
N GLY A 274 0.27 -20.94 -19.79
CA GLY A 274 1.43 -20.70 -18.91
C GLY A 274 1.02 -20.44 -17.46
N VAL A 275 1.93 -19.87 -16.68
CA VAL A 275 1.69 -19.40 -15.32
C VAL A 275 1.70 -17.87 -15.33
N ARG A 276 0.62 -17.28 -14.84
CA ARG A 276 0.45 -15.85 -14.69
C ARG A 276 0.39 -15.52 -13.22
N CYS A 277 1.21 -14.59 -12.76
CA CYS A 277 1.28 -14.22 -11.34
C CYS A 277 1.08 -12.72 -11.16
N ALA A 278 0.41 -12.38 -10.08
CA ALA A 278 0.31 -11.04 -9.53
C ALA A 278 0.80 -11.07 -8.09
N ILE A 279 1.71 -10.17 -7.71
CA ILE A 279 2.15 -10.04 -6.33
C ILE A 279 2.08 -8.58 -5.89
N LEU A 280 1.41 -8.33 -4.77
CA LEU A 280 1.31 -7.04 -4.13
C LEU A 280 2.12 -7.12 -2.83
N PHE A 281 3.32 -6.55 -2.83
CA PHE A 281 4.25 -6.60 -1.69
C PHE A 281 3.91 -5.57 -0.63
N ASP A 282 4.31 -5.81 0.60
CA ASP A 282 4.33 -4.81 1.66
C ASP A 282 5.75 -4.25 1.88
N ASN A 283 5.84 -3.16 2.62
CA ASN A 283 7.07 -2.52 3.08
C ASN A 283 8.00 -1.98 1.97
N GLU A 284 7.48 -1.64 0.80
CA GLU A 284 8.25 -0.96 -0.23
C GLU A 284 8.81 0.37 0.29
N GLU A 285 7.96 1.18 0.91
CA GLU A 285 8.21 2.54 1.40
C GLU A 285 9.28 2.63 2.51
N VAL A 286 9.67 1.49 3.05
CA VAL A 286 10.72 1.36 4.07
C VAL A 286 11.85 0.43 3.63
N GLY A 287 11.95 0.12 2.34
CA GLY A 287 13.10 -0.54 1.70
C GLY A 287 12.95 -2.04 1.48
N SER A 288 11.76 -2.61 1.54
CA SER A 288 11.43 -3.99 1.13
C SER A 288 12.13 -5.14 1.88
N ARG A 289 12.92 -4.87 2.93
CA ARG A 289 13.76 -5.86 3.62
C ARG A 289 13.04 -6.52 4.78
N THR A 290 11.91 -7.17 4.50
CA THR A 290 11.08 -7.87 5.49
C THR A 290 10.68 -9.25 4.96
N LYS A 291 10.02 -10.07 5.80
CA LYS A 291 9.51 -11.38 5.40
C LYS A 291 8.46 -11.30 4.28
N GLN A 292 7.73 -10.18 4.18
CA GLN A 292 6.68 -9.92 3.18
C GLN A 292 7.06 -8.89 2.10
N GLY A 293 8.26 -8.34 2.16
CA GLY A 293 8.77 -7.37 1.20
C GLY A 293 9.49 -8.00 0.01
N GLY A 294 9.67 -7.20 -1.06
CA GLY A 294 10.25 -7.65 -2.33
C GLY A 294 11.74 -8.04 -2.28
N ALA A 295 12.47 -7.64 -1.22
CA ALA A 295 13.89 -7.98 -1.02
C ALA A 295 14.10 -9.34 -0.33
N GLY A 296 13.04 -10.07 -0.01
CA GLY A 296 13.08 -11.37 0.64
C GLY A 296 12.97 -12.54 -0.35
N MET A 297 13.06 -13.75 0.20
CA MET A 297 12.87 -15.00 -0.55
C MET A 297 11.39 -15.35 -0.80
N LEU A 298 10.46 -14.46 -0.45
CA LEU A 298 9.03 -14.74 -0.54
C LEU A 298 8.61 -15.10 -1.97
N LEU A 299 8.84 -14.21 -2.95
CA LEU A 299 8.46 -14.47 -4.34
C LEU A 299 9.16 -15.70 -4.91
N PRO A 300 10.50 -15.90 -4.79
CA PRO A 300 11.14 -17.14 -5.21
C PRO A 300 10.53 -18.40 -4.61
N ASN A 301 10.21 -18.39 -3.32
CA ASN A 301 9.61 -19.54 -2.64
C ASN A 301 8.18 -19.82 -3.10
N LEU A 302 7.36 -18.77 -3.35
CA LEU A 302 6.00 -18.93 -3.87
C LEU A 302 6.02 -19.50 -5.30
N ILE A 303 6.89 -18.99 -6.18
CA ILE A 303 7.05 -19.52 -7.55
C ILE A 303 7.53 -20.96 -7.51
N LYS A 304 8.52 -21.28 -6.65
CA LYS A 304 8.98 -22.65 -6.46
C LYS A 304 7.84 -23.57 -6.04
N ARG A 305 7.05 -23.15 -5.07
CA ARG A 305 5.92 -23.92 -4.54
C ARG A 305 4.85 -24.19 -5.61
N VAL A 306 4.57 -23.22 -6.49
CA VAL A 306 3.65 -23.43 -7.63
C VAL A 306 4.18 -24.54 -8.56
N TYR A 307 5.45 -24.47 -8.98
CA TYR A 307 6.00 -25.44 -9.91
C TYR A 307 6.26 -26.82 -9.27
N ASP A 308 6.65 -26.87 -8.00
CA ASP A 308 6.76 -28.15 -7.25
C ASP A 308 5.39 -28.85 -7.20
N ALA A 309 4.32 -28.13 -6.88
CA ALA A 309 2.95 -28.67 -6.83
C ALA A 309 2.45 -29.15 -8.21
N LEU A 310 2.98 -28.57 -9.29
CA LEU A 310 2.71 -29.01 -10.67
C LEU A 310 3.63 -30.16 -11.13
N GLY A 311 4.56 -30.61 -10.29
CA GLY A 311 5.46 -31.74 -10.56
C GLY A 311 6.68 -31.40 -11.41
N TYR A 312 7.04 -30.11 -11.58
CA TYR A 312 8.23 -29.72 -12.32
C TYR A 312 9.48 -29.76 -11.44
N SER A 313 10.60 -30.12 -12.04
CA SER A 313 11.91 -30.08 -11.39
C SER A 313 12.46 -28.65 -11.25
N ASN A 314 13.40 -28.44 -10.32
CA ASN A 314 14.09 -27.16 -10.18
C ASN A 314 14.75 -26.70 -11.50
N GLN A 315 15.32 -27.62 -12.29
CA GLN A 315 15.97 -27.27 -13.56
C GLN A 315 14.95 -26.76 -14.59
N GLU A 316 13.76 -27.35 -14.65
CA GLU A 316 12.67 -26.87 -15.52
C GLU A 316 12.18 -25.51 -15.05
N MET A 317 11.96 -25.34 -13.74
CA MET A 317 11.58 -24.07 -13.14
C MET A 317 12.59 -22.95 -13.46
N ASP A 318 13.91 -23.21 -13.32
CA ASP A 318 14.97 -22.24 -13.67
C ASP A 318 14.89 -21.85 -15.15
N SER A 319 14.56 -22.80 -16.03
CA SER A 319 14.32 -22.52 -17.46
C SER A 319 13.09 -21.64 -17.68
N PHE A 320 12.00 -21.84 -16.94
CA PHE A 320 10.79 -21.02 -17.05
C PHE A 320 11.03 -19.61 -16.55
N ILE A 321 11.74 -19.45 -15.42
CA ILE A 321 12.16 -18.15 -14.88
C ILE A 321 13.02 -17.40 -15.91
N SER A 322 14.04 -18.06 -16.47
CA SER A 322 14.96 -17.46 -17.47
C SER A 322 14.26 -16.98 -18.74
N LYS A 323 13.18 -17.68 -19.18
CA LYS A 323 12.36 -17.31 -20.33
C LYS A 323 11.24 -16.37 -19.98
N GLY A 324 10.91 -16.22 -18.70
CA GLY A 324 9.82 -15.42 -18.20
C GLY A 324 10.06 -13.92 -18.30
N PHE A 325 9.05 -13.16 -17.92
CA PHE A 325 9.11 -11.71 -17.88
C PHE A 325 8.31 -11.16 -16.69
N MET A 326 8.86 -10.12 -16.03
CA MET A 326 8.18 -9.43 -14.96
C MET A 326 7.96 -7.95 -15.34
N ILE A 327 6.73 -7.47 -15.12
CA ILE A 327 6.44 -6.03 -15.07
C ILE A 327 6.26 -5.64 -13.60
N SER A 328 7.14 -4.78 -13.13
CA SER A 328 6.98 -4.14 -11.82
C SER A 328 6.30 -2.79 -12.03
N SER A 329 5.15 -2.63 -11.41
CA SER A 329 4.34 -1.42 -11.53
C SER A 329 4.44 -0.60 -10.26
N ASP A 330 4.94 0.61 -10.44
CA ASP A 330 5.09 1.61 -9.40
C ASP A 330 5.06 3.00 -10.03
N VAL A 331 4.46 3.97 -9.36
CA VAL A 331 4.23 5.29 -9.93
C VAL A 331 5.53 6.01 -10.33
N ALA A 332 5.42 7.05 -11.13
CA ALA A 332 6.55 7.86 -11.63
C ALA A 332 6.32 9.35 -11.35
N HIS A 333 7.40 10.13 -11.30
CA HIS A 333 7.28 11.58 -11.17
C HIS A 333 6.81 12.21 -12.49
N GLY A 334 5.63 12.84 -12.49
CA GLY A 334 5.13 13.64 -13.60
C GLY A 334 5.78 15.02 -13.65
N LEU A 335 5.73 15.66 -14.82
CA LEU A 335 6.15 17.05 -14.99
C LEU A 335 5.30 17.96 -14.08
N HIS A 336 5.95 18.62 -13.13
CA HIS A 336 5.29 19.63 -12.31
C HIS A 336 5.31 20.99 -13.01
N PRO A 337 4.14 21.58 -13.35
CA PRO A 337 4.07 22.77 -14.19
C PRO A 337 4.75 24.01 -13.58
N ASN A 338 4.85 24.07 -12.24
CA ASN A 338 5.53 25.18 -11.53
C ASN A 338 7.04 24.93 -11.32
N TYR A 339 7.54 23.71 -11.62
CA TYR A 339 8.95 23.32 -11.44
C TYR A 339 9.44 22.46 -12.62
N PRO A 340 9.26 22.92 -13.88
CA PRO A 340 9.60 22.12 -15.06
C PRO A 340 11.09 21.76 -15.12
N GLU A 341 11.94 22.59 -14.54
CA GLU A 341 13.38 22.39 -14.46
C GLU A 341 13.82 21.22 -13.56
N LYS A 342 12.88 20.61 -12.79
CA LYS A 342 13.15 19.43 -11.95
C LYS A 342 13.15 18.12 -12.73
N ASN A 343 12.62 18.13 -13.94
CA ASN A 343 12.60 16.97 -14.82
C ASN A 343 13.85 16.89 -15.71
N ASP A 344 14.09 15.72 -16.29
CA ASP A 344 15.06 15.54 -17.39
C ASP A 344 14.69 16.45 -18.57
N ILE A 345 15.68 16.80 -19.42
CA ILE A 345 15.47 17.76 -20.49
C ILE A 345 14.77 17.19 -21.74
N THR A 346 14.70 15.86 -21.88
CA THR A 346 14.13 15.18 -23.06
C THR A 346 13.11 14.10 -22.71
N ASN A 347 13.20 13.49 -21.52
CA ASN A 347 12.34 12.38 -21.09
C ASN A 347 11.40 12.86 -19.98
N ILE A 348 10.33 13.50 -20.40
CA ILE A 348 9.43 14.29 -19.52
C ILE A 348 8.02 13.68 -19.56
N PRO A 349 7.67 12.78 -18.61
CA PRO A 349 6.31 12.26 -18.56
C PRO A 349 5.33 13.31 -18.05
N THR A 350 4.20 13.41 -18.73
CA THR A 350 3.10 14.31 -18.37
C THR A 350 1.83 13.50 -18.06
N LEU A 351 0.96 14.06 -17.24
CA LEU A 351 -0.33 13.44 -16.92
C LEU A 351 -1.19 13.29 -18.19
N ASN A 352 -2.03 12.29 -18.26
CA ASN A 352 -2.90 11.93 -19.38
C ASN A 352 -2.19 11.53 -20.69
N LYS A 353 -0.91 11.14 -20.58
CA LYS A 353 -0.14 10.65 -21.74
C LYS A 353 0.25 9.17 -21.64
N GLY A 354 -0.28 8.47 -20.64
CA GLY A 354 -0.14 7.04 -20.47
C GLY A 354 1.05 6.63 -19.59
N VAL A 355 1.36 5.35 -19.64
CA VAL A 355 2.31 4.67 -18.76
C VAL A 355 3.73 5.17 -18.96
N ALA A 356 4.43 5.51 -17.91
CA ALA A 356 5.86 5.84 -17.93
C ALA A 356 6.70 4.55 -17.83
N LEU A 357 7.58 4.32 -18.82
CA LEU A 357 8.60 3.29 -18.79
C LEU A 357 9.83 3.85 -18.07
N LYS A 358 10.12 3.34 -16.87
CA LYS A 358 11.13 3.88 -15.94
C LYS A 358 12.52 3.34 -16.29
N ILE A 359 13.48 4.22 -16.57
CA ILE A 359 14.84 3.87 -16.97
C ILE A 359 15.82 4.57 -16.05
N ALA A 360 16.78 3.82 -15.49
CA ALA A 360 17.85 4.35 -14.66
C ALA A 360 19.18 3.65 -14.94
N CYS A 361 20.24 4.41 -15.24
CA CYS A 361 21.59 3.86 -15.39
C CYS A 361 22.12 3.22 -14.10
N SER A 362 21.66 3.72 -12.93
CA SER A 362 22.00 3.16 -11.61
C SER A 362 21.31 1.81 -11.32
N GLN A 363 20.40 1.35 -12.20
CA GLN A 363 19.56 0.18 -11.98
C GLN A 363 18.65 0.30 -10.73
N SER A 364 18.38 1.52 -10.28
CA SER A 364 17.35 1.77 -9.25
C SER A 364 15.94 1.46 -9.75
N TYR A 365 15.75 1.45 -11.08
CA TYR A 365 14.60 0.88 -11.78
C TYR A 365 15.09 -0.29 -12.63
N ALA A 366 14.36 -1.42 -12.57
CA ALA A 366 14.67 -2.58 -13.38
C ALA A 366 14.37 -2.30 -14.86
N GLY A 367 15.30 -2.66 -15.73
CA GLY A 367 15.10 -2.55 -17.17
C GLY A 367 16.42 -2.62 -17.95
N ASP A 368 16.34 -3.26 -19.09
CA ASP A 368 17.40 -3.27 -20.11
C ASP A 368 16.80 -2.90 -21.47
N ALA A 369 17.64 -2.72 -22.50
CA ALA A 369 17.17 -2.36 -23.84
C ALA A 369 16.15 -3.35 -24.42
N ARG A 370 16.26 -4.64 -24.08
CA ARG A 370 15.31 -5.67 -24.53
C ARG A 370 14.01 -5.62 -23.75
N ALA A 371 14.05 -5.40 -22.45
CA ALA A 371 12.86 -5.22 -21.62
C ALA A 371 12.03 -4.00 -22.08
N ILE A 372 12.71 -2.88 -22.35
CA ILE A 372 12.08 -1.67 -22.90
C ILE A 372 11.39 -1.98 -24.24
N ALA A 373 12.09 -2.68 -25.16
CA ALA A 373 11.53 -3.03 -26.46
C ALA A 373 10.30 -3.95 -26.34
N ILE A 374 10.33 -4.93 -25.42
CA ILE A 374 9.21 -5.82 -25.15
C ILE A 374 7.99 -5.02 -24.68
N VAL A 375 8.15 -4.15 -23.65
CA VAL A 375 7.02 -3.40 -23.10
C VAL A 375 6.47 -2.38 -24.10
N LYS A 376 7.31 -1.75 -24.94
CA LYS A 376 6.85 -0.93 -26.06
C LYS A 376 5.99 -1.74 -27.02
N GLY A 377 6.45 -2.93 -27.41
CA GLY A 377 5.68 -3.85 -28.26
C GLY A 377 4.33 -4.20 -27.66
N LEU A 378 4.28 -4.56 -26.36
CA LEU A 378 3.02 -4.84 -25.65
C LEU A 378 2.08 -3.62 -25.64
N CYS A 379 2.61 -2.42 -25.41
CA CYS A 379 1.82 -1.20 -25.44
C CYS A 379 1.24 -0.93 -26.86
N ASP A 380 2.04 -1.13 -27.90
CA ASP A 380 1.59 -0.96 -29.29
C ASP A 380 0.48 -1.97 -29.66
N GLU A 381 0.63 -3.24 -29.26
CA GLU A 381 -0.33 -4.32 -29.47
C GLU A 381 -1.68 -4.03 -28.77
N CYS A 382 -1.66 -3.61 -27.51
CA CYS A 382 -2.87 -3.30 -26.74
C CYS A 382 -3.37 -1.86 -26.91
N LYS A 383 -2.68 -1.02 -27.71
CA LYS A 383 -2.96 0.40 -27.92
C LYS A 383 -2.97 1.21 -26.61
N ALA A 384 -2.07 0.87 -25.69
CA ALA A 384 -1.81 1.67 -24.51
C ALA A 384 -0.80 2.77 -24.83
N ASN A 385 -1.10 3.99 -24.47
CA ASN A 385 -0.16 5.09 -24.58
C ASN A 385 0.96 4.93 -23.55
N TYR A 386 2.20 5.23 -23.96
CA TYR A 386 3.36 5.18 -23.08
C TYR A 386 4.30 6.36 -23.27
N GLN A 387 5.11 6.62 -22.28
CA GLN A 387 6.12 7.66 -22.23
C GLN A 387 7.43 7.07 -21.69
N ILE A 388 8.55 7.78 -21.89
CA ILE A 388 9.83 7.40 -21.25
C ILE A 388 10.06 8.32 -20.06
N TYR A 389 10.45 7.71 -18.93
CA TYR A 389 10.87 8.41 -17.74
C TYR A 389 12.32 8.12 -17.40
N VAL A 390 13.10 9.17 -17.24
CA VAL A 390 14.48 9.14 -16.73
C VAL A 390 14.61 10.25 -15.71
N ASN A 391 15.29 9.98 -14.60
CA ASN A 391 15.59 11.01 -13.61
C ASN A 391 16.51 12.08 -14.21
N ARG A 392 16.36 13.33 -13.79
CA ARG A 392 17.35 14.36 -14.06
C ARG A 392 18.71 13.92 -13.51
N SER A 393 19.79 14.10 -14.30
CA SER A 393 21.10 13.49 -14.02
C SER A 393 21.75 13.90 -12.69
N ASP A 394 21.37 15.06 -12.15
CA ASP A 394 21.85 15.61 -10.88
C ASP A 394 20.90 15.40 -9.69
N ILE A 395 19.76 14.71 -9.92
CA ILE A 395 18.78 14.38 -8.89
C ILE A 395 18.72 12.85 -8.75
N PRO A 396 19.13 12.28 -7.61
CA PRO A 396 18.96 10.86 -7.37
C PRO A 396 17.47 10.54 -7.30
N GLY A 397 17.04 9.54 -8.06
CA GLY A 397 15.69 9.00 -7.96
C GLY A 397 15.53 8.04 -6.79
N GLY A 398 14.29 7.66 -6.50
CA GLY A 398 14.00 6.51 -5.64
C GLY A 398 14.42 5.19 -6.29
N SER A 399 14.17 4.08 -5.60
CA SER A 399 14.23 2.72 -6.13
C SER A 399 12.83 2.11 -6.09
N THR A 400 12.65 1.00 -6.81
CA THR A 400 11.37 0.29 -6.88
C THR A 400 11.53 -1.17 -6.47
N VAL A 401 10.42 -1.81 -6.16
CA VAL A 401 10.38 -3.27 -5.92
C VAL A 401 10.98 -4.05 -7.11
N GLY A 402 10.83 -3.58 -8.34
CA GLY A 402 11.27 -4.30 -9.54
C GLY A 402 12.77 -4.58 -9.59
N SER A 403 13.60 -3.59 -9.28
CA SER A 403 15.05 -3.77 -9.23
C SER A 403 15.46 -4.77 -8.15
N ILE A 404 14.81 -4.70 -7.00
CA ILE A 404 15.06 -5.55 -5.83
C ILE A 404 14.59 -6.99 -6.12
N SER A 405 13.35 -7.15 -6.56
CA SER A 405 12.76 -8.47 -6.83
C SER A 405 13.46 -9.20 -7.97
N SER A 406 13.94 -8.48 -9.01
CA SER A 406 14.71 -9.07 -10.11
C SER A 406 16.07 -9.62 -9.66
N ALA A 407 16.64 -9.10 -8.59
CA ALA A 407 17.85 -9.64 -7.97
C ALA A 407 17.59 -10.94 -7.19
N MET A 408 16.39 -11.08 -6.61
CA MET A 408 15.99 -12.26 -5.85
C MET A 408 15.46 -13.38 -6.75
N LEU A 409 14.75 -13.01 -7.82
CA LEU A 409 14.26 -13.92 -8.87
C LEU A 409 14.85 -13.46 -10.21
N PRO A 410 15.95 -14.08 -10.70
CA PRO A 410 16.73 -13.58 -11.84
C PRO A 410 15.95 -13.70 -13.16
N MET A 411 14.98 -12.82 -13.34
CA MET A 411 14.07 -12.74 -14.49
C MET A 411 14.21 -11.38 -15.16
N ARG A 412 14.06 -11.33 -16.49
CA ARG A 412 14.00 -10.03 -17.18
C ARG A 412 12.80 -9.24 -16.69
N THR A 413 13.08 -8.02 -16.23
CA THR A 413 12.10 -7.16 -15.56
C THR A 413 12.09 -5.77 -16.20
N MET A 414 10.92 -5.14 -16.22
CA MET A 414 10.75 -3.73 -16.58
C MET A 414 9.89 -3.01 -15.55
N ASP A 415 10.41 -1.91 -15.03
CA ASP A 415 9.63 -1.00 -14.18
C ASP A 415 8.80 -0.04 -15.04
N VAL A 416 7.52 0.01 -14.75
CA VAL A 416 6.54 0.91 -15.37
C VAL A 416 5.72 1.62 -14.30
N GLY A 417 5.07 2.73 -14.62
CA GLY A 417 4.17 3.38 -13.66
C GLY A 417 3.38 4.53 -14.24
N LEU A 418 2.43 5.02 -13.46
CA LEU A 418 1.65 6.20 -13.83
C LEU A 418 2.34 7.47 -13.34
N PRO A 419 2.41 8.53 -14.16
CA PRO A 419 2.97 9.80 -13.71
C PRO A 419 2.06 10.47 -12.67
N LEU A 420 2.62 10.84 -11.52
CA LEU A 420 1.94 11.57 -10.44
C LEU A 420 2.57 12.94 -10.20
N LEU A 421 1.76 13.84 -9.65
CA LEU A 421 2.22 15.03 -8.94
C LEU A 421 1.95 14.87 -7.45
N ALA A 422 2.78 15.52 -6.64
CA ALA A 422 2.69 15.48 -5.18
C ALA A 422 2.76 14.04 -4.59
N MET A 423 3.56 13.16 -5.20
CA MET A 423 3.87 11.83 -4.67
C MET A 423 4.28 11.91 -3.20
N HIS A 424 3.79 11.01 -2.34
CA HIS A 424 3.97 11.00 -0.88
C HIS A 424 3.30 12.14 -0.11
N SER A 425 2.47 12.94 -0.76
CA SER A 425 1.58 13.89 -0.10
C SER A 425 0.40 13.13 0.55
N ALA A 426 -0.19 13.71 1.58
CA ALA A 426 -1.47 13.21 2.11
C ALA A 426 -2.59 13.17 1.05
N ARG A 427 -2.40 13.86 -0.07
CA ARG A 427 -3.26 13.85 -1.24
C ARG A 427 -2.47 14.12 -2.51
N GLU A 428 -2.52 13.22 -3.44
CA GLU A 428 -1.75 13.18 -4.68
C GLU A 428 -2.63 13.51 -5.89
N LEU A 429 -2.01 13.66 -7.07
CA LEU A 429 -2.71 14.01 -8.30
C LEU A 429 -2.19 13.20 -9.48
N MET A 430 -3.11 12.60 -10.25
CA MET A 430 -2.82 11.89 -11.51
C MET A 430 -3.72 12.34 -12.66
N GLY A 431 -3.37 11.92 -13.86
CA GLY A 431 -4.24 12.09 -15.04
C GLY A 431 -5.41 11.09 -15.02
N ALA A 432 -6.62 11.57 -15.31
CA ALA A 432 -7.83 10.73 -15.29
C ALA A 432 -7.83 9.62 -16.35
N ASN A 433 -7.05 9.78 -17.45
CA ASN A 433 -6.97 8.80 -18.53
C ASN A 433 -5.83 7.78 -18.34
N ASP A 434 -4.92 7.99 -17.36
CA ASP A 434 -3.72 7.19 -17.26
C ASP A 434 -3.98 5.79 -16.69
N GLN A 435 -4.96 5.65 -15.78
CA GLN A 435 -5.31 4.32 -15.22
C GLN A 435 -5.79 3.35 -16.30
N GLU A 436 -6.56 3.83 -17.27
CA GLU A 436 -7.02 2.97 -18.38
C GLU A 436 -5.83 2.44 -19.20
N GLN A 437 -4.79 3.25 -19.40
CA GLN A 437 -3.60 2.83 -20.17
C GLN A 437 -2.82 1.73 -19.41
N LEU A 438 -2.67 1.85 -18.10
CA LEU A 438 -2.06 0.82 -17.27
C LEU A 438 -2.90 -0.47 -17.28
N ASN A 439 -4.21 -0.36 -17.15
CA ASN A 439 -5.11 -1.51 -17.19
C ASN A 439 -5.03 -2.25 -18.53
N ARG A 440 -4.95 -1.52 -19.66
CA ARG A 440 -4.77 -2.12 -21.01
C ARG A 440 -3.46 -2.91 -21.08
N LEU A 441 -2.36 -2.32 -20.63
CA LEU A 441 -1.06 -3.00 -20.59
C LEU A 441 -1.09 -4.26 -19.72
N MET A 442 -1.60 -4.17 -18.49
CA MET A 442 -1.64 -5.31 -17.56
C MET A 442 -2.58 -6.41 -18.04
N ASN A 443 -3.74 -6.04 -18.62
CA ASN A 443 -4.69 -6.99 -19.19
C ASN A 443 -4.10 -7.77 -20.37
N HIS A 444 -3.36 -7.09 -21.25
CA HIS A 444 -2.68 -7.72 -22.37
C HIS A 444 -1.50 -8.57 -21.89
N PHE A 445 -0.67 -8.04 -21.00
CA PHE A 445 0.52 -8.72 -20.49
C PHE A 445 0.20 -10.04 -19.78
N LEU A 446 -0.83 -10.07 -18.95
CA LEU A 446 -1.22 -11.27 -18.19
C LEU A 446 -2.28 -12.10 -18.92
N GLY A 447 -3.15 -11.50 -19.76
CA GLY A 447 -4.28 -12.17 -20.37
C GLY A 447 -3.95 -12.94 -21.65
N ASP A 448 -2.89 -12.60 -22.33
CA ASP A 448 -2.42 -13.24 -23.56
C ASP A 448 -1.19 -14.12 -23.28
#